data_1aae0bea3baefc5a26185974aa44a5fd
#
_entry.id   1aae0bea3baefc5a26185974aa44a5fd
#
_cell.length_a   1.000
_cell.length_b   1.000
_cell.length_c   1.000
_cell.angle_alpha   90.00
_cell.angle_beta   90.00
_cell.angle_gamma   90.00
#
_symmetry.space_group_name_H-M   'P 1'
#
loop_
_entity.id
_entity.type
_entity.pdbx_description
1 polymer ?
#
loop_
_entity_poly.entity_id
_entity_poly.type
_entity_poly.pdbx_seq_one_letter_code
_entity_poly.pdbx_strand_id
1 'polypeptide(L)'
;MLADVQTRRIALAQIAPRLGALEDNLATHHALLAKAREAGTDLVVFPELGLTGYQLQDLASEVAMRLDDRRLATLAGATRGLSAVVSFVEESADHRLFIAAALLEDGEIRHVHRKLYLPTYGLFDERRFFAAGDVLRSVPSRLGIGLGIGVCEDFWHLSVPQLLALDGAQVLINVSSSPGRDLAATNEVGLGTATSWRTLMRTYAQLTTSFVVFCNRVGVDESISFWGGSEIIAPNGQAIFSAPLYDEGLYTVDIPTADIRRERIALPLLRDERLELQVRELSRIVAERSGQAVDTNADFGAEPGFDLRPGEEASLPIGFGVHDKPVPRPKTPAKATDPALRPKEPAEAATPPARTADRGT
;
A
#
# COMPACT_ATOMS: atom_id res chain seq x y z
N MET A 1 23.86 6.22 -31.03
CA MET A 1 22.86 7.13 -30.46
C MET A 1 22.71 6.75 -28.99
N LEU A 2 23.11 7.64 -28.07
CA LEU A 2 22.77 7.45 -26.66
C LEU A 2 21.24 7.58 -26.59
N ALA A 3 20.55 6.53 -26.14
CA ALA A 3 19.13 6.59 -25.88
C ALA A 3 18.87 7.79 -24.96
N ASP A 4 17.91 8.60 -25.35
CA ASP A 4 17.50 9.78 -24.59
C ASP A 4 17.23 9.32 -23.16
N VAL A 5 18.05 9.76 -22.21
CA VAL A 5 17.93 9.37 -20.80
C VAL A 5 16.66 10.06 -20.29
N GLN A 6 15.54 9.36 -20.38
CA GLN A 6 14.29 9.90 -19.85
C GLN A 6 14.42 10.02 -18.34
N THR A 7 14.47 11.25 -17.87
CA THR A 7 14.41 11.58 -16.46
C THR A 7 12.97 11.79 -16.07
N ARG A 8 12.56 11.28 -14.90
CA ARG A 8 11.25 11.55 -14.29
C ARG A 8 11.44 12.30 -13.00
N ARG A 9 10.65 13.32 -12.82
CA ARG A 9 10.68 14.17 -11.63
C ARG A 9 9.62 13.73 -10.65
N ILE A 10 10.03 13.21 -9.49
CA ILE A 10 9.15 12.73 -8.42
C ILE A 10 9.21 13.71 -7.25
N ALA A 11 8.06 14.05 -6.69
CA ALA A 11 7.96 14.83 -5.47
C ALA A 11 7.42 13.97 -4.32
N LEU A 12 8.10 14.02 -3.19
CA LEU A 12 7.66 13.46 -1.91
C LEU A 12 6.97 14.56 -1.11
N ALA A 13 5.67 14.43 -0.88
CA ALA A 13 4.90 15.34 -0.04
C ALA A 13 4.93 14.85 1.41
N GLN A 14 6.02 15.13 2.11
CA GLN A 14 6.15 14.81 3.54
C GLN A 14 5.37 15.83 4.36
N ILE A 15 4.14 15.50 4.74
CA ILE A 15 3.18 16.40 5.38
C ILE A 15 2.76 15.91 6.76
N ALA A 16 2.17 16.81 7.55
CA ALA A 16 1.49 16.53 8.81
C ALA A 16 -0.04 16.64 8.61
N PRO A 17 -0.72 15.60 8.14
CA PRO A 17 -2.18 15.65 7.98
C PRO A 17 -2.86 15.91 9.33
N ARG A 18 -3.89 16.76 9.34
CA ARG A 18 -4.68 17.02 10.53
C ARG A 18 -5.72 15.92 10.71
N LEU A 19 -5.73 15.31 11.89
CA LEU A 19 -6.61 14.18 12.21
C LEU A 19 -8.09 14.59 12.06
N GLY A 20 -8.83 13.84 11.23
CA GLY A 20 -10.25 14.04 10.93
C GLY A 20 -10.59 15.30 10.11
N ALA A 21 -9.64 16.18 9.82
CA ALA A 21 -9.89 17.46 9.13
C ALA A 21 -9.79 17.31 7.60
N LEU A 22 -10.71 16.54 6.99
CA LEU A 22 -10.69 16.17 5.58
C LEU A 22 -10.57 17.38 4.63
N GLU A 23 -11.35 18.45 4.86
CA GLU A 23 -11.35 19.63 3.97
C GLU A 23 -10.02 20.41 4.05
N ASP A 24 -9.42 20.54 5.23
CA ASP A 24 -8.12 21.19 5.40
C ASP A 24 -7.00 20.36 4.71
N ASN A 25 -7.07 19.05 4.86
CA ASN A 25 -6.11 18.15 4.23
C ASN A 25 -6.26 18.15 2.70
N LEU A 26 -7.49 18.18 2.17
CA LEU A 26 -7.75 18.35 0.74
C LEU A 26 -7.18 19.67 0.21
N ALA A 27 -7.39 20.77 0.93
CA ALA A 27 -6.82 22.08 0.56
C ALA A 27 -5.28 22.02 0.51
N THR A 28 -4.65 21.35 1.48
CA THR A 28 -3.19 21.12 1.50
C THR A 28 -2.73 20.32 0.28
N HIS A 29 -3.43 19.23 -0.07
CA HIS A 29 -3.11 18.43 -1.25
C HIS A 29 -3.22 19.26 -2.54
N HIS A 30 -4.30 20.04 -2.71
CA HIS A 30 -4.46 20.92 -3.85
C HIS A 30 -3.33 21.95 -3.97
N ALA A 31 -2.94 22.58 -2.86
CA ALA A 31 -1.84 23.54 -2.85
C ALA A 31 -0.50 22.90 -3.23
N LEU A 32 -0.22 21.69 -2.74
CA LEU A 32 1.01 20.98 -3.05
C LEU A 32 1.04 20.46 -4.49
N LEU A 33 -0.10 20.01 -5.04
CA LEU A 33 -0.22 19.64 -6.46
C LEU A 33 0.03 20.85 -7.38
N ALA A 34 -0.46 22.04 -7.00
CA ALA A 34 -0.18 23.27 -7.75
C ALA A 34 1.31 23.61 -7.75
N LYS A 35 1.96 23.57 -6.57
CA LYS A 35 3.42 23.79 -6.43
C LYS A 35 4.24 22.76 -7.23
N ALA A 36 3.85 21.50 -7.17
CA ALA A 36 4.50 20.42 -7.90
C ALA A 36 4.40 20.64 -9.43
N ARG A 37 3.25 21.09 -9.91
CA ARG A 37 3.06 21.44 -11.33
C ARG A 37 3.98 22.58 -11.76
N GLU A 38 4.08 23.64 -10.95
CA GLU A 38 4.98 24.76 -11.22
C GLU A 38 6.46 24.32 -11.26
N ALA A 39 6.82 23.32 -10.44
CA ALA A 39 8.15 22.71 -10.43
C ALA A 39 8.40 21.72 -11.58
N GLY A 40 7.41 21.48 -12.46
CA GLY A 40 7.51 20.51 -13.55
C GLY A 40 7.60 19.05 -13.05
N THR A 41 6.91 18.73 -11.97
CA THR A 41 6.90 17.39 -11.39
C THR A 41 6.04 16.43 -12.23
N ASP A 42 6.52 15.21 -12.45
CA ASP A 42 5.78 14.16 -13.15
C ASP A 42 4.86 13.37 -12.22
N LEU A 43 5.30 13.10 -10.99
CA LEU A 43 4.57 12.31 -9.98
C LEU A 43 4.74 12.91 -8.59
N VAL A 44 3.63 13.11 -7.87
CA VAL A 44 3.62 13.48 -6.45
C VAL A 44 3.16 12.29 -5.63
N VAL A 45 3.88 11.97 -4.57
CA VAL A 45 3.50 10.89 -3.62
C VAL A 45 3.19 11.52 -2.27
N PHE A 46 1.98 11.30 -1.80
CA PHE A 46 1.51 11.69 -0.47
C PHE A 46 1.57 10.49 0.49
N PRO A 47 1.67 10.72 1.81
CA PRO A 47 1.75 9.65 2.78
C PRO A 47 0.42 8.91 2.99
N GLU A 48 0.47 7.77 3.68
CA GLU A 48 -0.71 7.00 4.12
C GLU A 48 -1.68 7.89 4.88
N LEU A 49 -2.97 7.74 4.57
CA LEU A 49 -4.08 8.52 5.15
C LEU A 49 -3.80 10.03 5.16
N GLY A 50 -3.10 10.51 4.13
CA GLY A 50 -2.76 11.91 3.96
C GLY A 50 -3.97 12.84 3.92
N LEU A 51 -5.15 12.33 3.49
CA LEU A 51 -6.39 13.11 3.47
C LEU A 51 -7.13 13.13 4.80
N THR A 52 -6.84 12.22 5.74
CA THR A 52 -7.68 12.03 6.92
C THR A 52 -6.93 12.09 8.25
N GLY A 53 -5.61 11.90 8.24
CA GLY A 53 -4.84 11.57 9.45
C GLY A 53 -4.97 10.08 9.78
N TYR A 54 -4.17 9.58 10.74
CA TYR A 54 -4.00 8.13 10.96
C TYR A 54 -4.86 7.58 12.11
N GLN A 55 -4.85 8.21 13.29
CA GLN A 55 -5.51 7.71 14.50
C GLN A 55 -7.02 8.00 14.53
N LEU A 56 -7.73 7.57 13.48
CA LEU A 56 -9.13 7.90 13.27
C LEU A 56 -10.10 7.21 14.23
N GLN A 57 -9.84 5.95 14.57
CA GLN A 57 -10.78 5.15 15.37
C GLN A 57 -12.22 5.24 14.81
N ASP A 58 -13.20 5.63 15.64
CA ASP A 58 -14.61 5.74 15.22
C ASP A 58 -14.85 6.89 14.22
N LEU A 59 -13.93 7.85 14.07
CA LEU A 59 -14.00 8.88 13.03
C LEU A 59 -13.80 8.33 11.63
N ALA A 60 -13.32 7.10 11.48
CA ALA A 60 -13.04 6.53 10.16
C ALA A 60 -14.26 6.55 9.23
N SER A 61 -15.46 6.27 9.77
CA SER A 61 -16.70 6.31 9.00
C SER A 61 -17.13 7.73 8.58
N GLU A 62 -16.79 8.73 9.39
CA GLU A 62 -17.18 10.13 9.15
C GLU A 62 -16.34 10.78 8.04
N VAL A 63 -15.09 10.32 7.88
CA VAL A 63 -14.15 10.88 6.89
C VAL A 63 -14.00 10.00 5.65
N ALA A 64 -14.70 8.87 5.60
CA ALA A 64 -14.64 7.93 4.49
C ALA A 64 -15.21 8.55 3.20
N MET A 65 -14.60 8.20 2.08
CA MET A 65 -15.04 8.63 0.75
C MET A 65 -15.26 7.42 -0.14
N ARG A 66 -16.34 7.45 -0.90
CA ARG A 66 -16.56 6.52 -2.01
C ARG A 66 -15.73 6.96 -3.22
N LEU A 67 -15.44 6.05 -4.14
CA LEU A 67 -14.66 6.38 -5.33
C LEU A 67 -15.36 7.40 -6.26
N ASP A 68 -16.69 7.55 -6.15
CA ASP A 68 -17.50 8.55 -6.86
C ASP A 68 -17.69 9.87 -6.08
N ASP A 69 -16.98 10.06 -4.95
CA ASP A 69 -17.04 11.29 -4.15
C ASP A 69 -16.52 12.49 -4.96
N ARG A 70 -17.30 13.59 -4.95
CA ARG A 70 -16.96 14.82 -5.68
C ARG A 70 -15.63 15.44 -5.24
N ARG A 71 -15.25 15.30 -3.97
CA ARG A 71 -13.98 15.80 -3.42
C ARG A 71 -12.81 15.04 -4.05
N LEU A 72 -12.92 13.72 -4.14
CA LEU A 72 -11.91 12.88 -4.80
C LEU A 72 -11.84 13.15 -6.31
N ALA A 73 -12.99 13.33 -6.96
CA ALA A 73 -13.05 13.72 -8.38
C ALA A 73 -12.42 15.11 -8.62
N THR A 74 -12.62 16.07 -7.72
CA THR A 74 -11.99 17.40 -7.79
C THR A 74 -10.47 17.30 -7.63
N LEU A 75 -10.00 16.49 -6.69
CA LEU A 75 -8.58 16.25 -6.48
C LEU A 75 -7.95 15.54 -7.69
N ALA A 76 -8.64 14.55 -8.27
CA ALA A 76 -8.21 13.92 -9.53
C ALA A 76 -8.13 14.97 -10.66
N GLY A 77 -9.12 15.85 -10.78
CA GLY A 77 -9.08 16.97 -11.74
C GLY A 77 -7.84 17.86 -11.63
N ALA A 78 -7.26 17.96 -10.43
CA ALA A 78 -6.02 18.69 -10.21
C ALA A 78 -4.77 17.96 -10.72
N THR A 79 -4.86 16.71 -11.18
CA THR A 79 -3.70 15.95 -11.70
C THR A 79 -3.53 16.04 -13.22
N ARG A 80 -4.25 16.92 -13.92
CA ARG A 80 -4.05 17.09 -15.36
C ARG A 80 -2.62 17.55 -15.66
N GLY A 81 -1.89 16.73 -16.43
CA GLY A 81 -0.50 16.95 -16.80
C GLY A 81 0.53 16.47 -15.77
N LEU A 82 0.10 15.88 -14.64
CA LEU A 82 0.96 15.20 -13.67
C LEU A 82 0.22 13.99 -13.08
N SER A 83 0.94 13.14 -12.34
CA SER A 83 0.36 12.01 -11.61
C SER A 83 0.44 12.27 -10.11
N ALA A 84 -0.48 11.70 -9.33
CA ALA A 84 -0.40 11.74 -7.87
C ALA A 84 -0.80 10.40 -7.26
N VAL A 85 -0.11 9.98 -6.20
CA VAL A 85 -0.56 8.91 -5.32
C VAL A 85 -1.05 9.55 -4.03
N VAL A 86 -2.33 9.37 -3.71
CA VAL A 86 -2.99 9.92 -2.52
C VAL A 86 -3.59 8.79 -1.70
N SER A 87 -3.65 8.95 -0.37
CA SER A 87 -4.20 7.91 0.51
C SER A 87 -5.29 8.47 1.41
N PHE A 88 -6.35 7.67 1.58
CA PHE A 88 -7.59 8.05 2.25
C PHE A 88 -8.33 6.81 2.78
N VAL A 89 -9.40 7.05 3.56
CA VAL A 89 -10.35 6.00 3.93
C VAL A 89 -11.37 5.84 2.80
N GLU A 90 -11.38 4.66 2.16
CA GLU A 90 -12.37 4.31 1.15
C GLU A 90 -13.57 3.60 1.79
N GLU A 91 -14.79 4.03 1.47
CA GLU A 91 -16.01 3.26 1.72
C GLU A 91 -16.42 2.51 0.45
N SER A 92 -16.51 1.19 0.53
CA SER A 92 -16.97 0.35 -0.57
C SER A 92 -18.49 0.35 -0.72
N ALA A 93 -18.99 -0.24 -1.81
CA ALA A 93 -20.43 -0.33 -2.07
C ALA A 93 -21.20 -1.16 -1.03
N ASP A 94 -20.52 -2.07 -0.34
CA ASP A 94 -21.04 -2.91 0.75
C ASP A 94 -20.69 -2.35 2.14
N HIS A 95 -20.34 -1.05 2.22
CA HIS A 95 -20.07 -0.28 3.43
C HIS A 95 -18.87 -0.77 4.26
N ARG A 96 -17.94 -1.52 3.67
CA ARG A 96 -16.65 -1.79 4.31
C ARG A 96 -15.73 -0.60 4.13
N LEU A 97 -14.96 -0.30 5.17
CA LEU A 97 -13.93 0.74 5.15
C LEU A 97 -12.57 0.12 4.85
N PHE A 98 -11.80 0.79 4.00
CA PHE A 98 -10.44 0.38 3.64
C PHE A 98 -9.47 1.54 3.78
N ILE A 99 -8.24 1.26 4.20
CA ILE A 99 -7.13 2.18 3.99
C ILE A 99 -6.71 2.01 2.53
N ALA A 100 -6.92 3.03 1.71
CA ALA A 100 -6.68 2.98 0.29
C ALA A 100 -5.61 3.98 -0.17
N ALA A 101 -4.89 3.62 -1.23
CA ALA A 101 -4.01 4.51 -1.98
C ALA A 101 -4.43 4.53 -3.44
N ALA A 102 -4.77 5.71 -3.96
CA ALA A 102 -5.21 5.90 -5.33
C ALA A 102 -4.14 6.56 -6.19
N LEU A 103 -3.94 6.04 -7.40
CA LEU A 103 -3.23 6.73 -8.47
C LEU A 103 -4.21 7.61 -9.23
N LEU A 104 -3.98 8.91 -9.18
CA LEU A 104 -4.71 9.92 -9.91
C LEU A 104 -3.85 10.40 -11.09
N GLU A 105 -4.36 10.30 -12.30
CA GLU A 105 -3.68 10.74 -13.52
C GLU A 105 -4.65 11.37 -14.50
N ASP A 106 -4.23 12.48 -15.12
CA ASP A 106 -4.96 13.18 -16.18
C ASP A 106 -6.43 13.49 -15.85
N GLY A 107 -6.73 13.67 -14.59
CA GLY A 107 -8.07 14.03 -14.10
C GLY A 107 -8.93 12.83 -13.68
N GLU A 108 -8.39 11.63 -13.67
CA GLU A 108 -9.11 10.39 -13.37
C GLU A 108 -8.43 9.57 -12.27
N ILE A 109 -9.21 8.72 -11.60
CA ILE A 109 -8.68 7.66 -10.73
C ILE A 109 -8.31 6.48 -11.64
N ARG A 110 -7.00 6.21 -11.78
CA ARG A 110 -6.49 5.16 -12.65
C ARG A 110 -6.36 3.81 -11.96
N HIS A 111 -6.09 3.83 -10.67
CA HIS A 111 -5.90 2.62 -9.87
C HIS A 111 -6.19 2.94 -8.41
N VAL A 112 -6.69 1.94 -7.67
CA VAL A 112 -6.86 1.97 -6.23
C VAL A 112 -6.29 0.69 -5.64
N HIS A 113 -5.32 0.84 -4.77
CA HIS A 113 -4.79 -0.22 -3.94
C HIS A 113 -5.39 -0.11 -2.54
N ARG A 114 -6.01 -1.16 -2.04
CA ARG A 114 -6.49 -1.30 -0.67
C ARG A 114 -5.44 -2.04 0.15
N LYS A 115 -5.06 -1.51 1.31
CA LYS A 115 -4.06 -2.10 2.20
C LYS A 115 -4.37 -3.57 2.48
N LEU A 116 -3.40 -4.44 2.23
CA LEU A 116 -3.55 -5.90 2.34
C LEU A 116 -3.33 -6.38 3.77
N TYR A 117 -2.34 -5.79 4.45
CA TYR A 117 -1.92 -6.19 5.78
C TYR A 117 -2.26 -5.10 6.79
N LEU A 118 -3.17 -5.43 7.70
CA LEU A 118 -3.66 -4.53 8.74
C LEU A 118 -3.03 -4.92 10.08
N PRO A 119 -2.05 -4.16 10.60
CA PRO A 119 -1.38 -4.47 11.84
C PRO A 119 -2.32 -4.36 13.05
N THR A 120 -2.16 -5.29 14.00
CA THR A 120 -2.90 -5.35 15.27
C THR A 120 -1.98 -5.52 16.46
N TYR A 121 -0.70 -5.15 16.30
CA TYR A 121 0.31 -5.27 17.35
C TYR A 121 0.83 -3.90 17.79
N GLY A 122 1.33 -3.85 19.01
CA GLY A 122 1.87 -2.63 19.62
C GLY A 122 0.81 -1.56 19.78
N LEU A 123 0.91 -0.44 19.05
CA LEU A 123 -0.06 0.66 19.07
C LEU A 123 -1.10 0.56 17.93
N PHE A 124 -0.98 -0.44 17.07
CA PHE A 124 -1.85 -0.59 15.91
C PHE A 124 -3.08 -1.44 16.25
N ASP A 125 -4.25 -1.02 15.75
CA ASP A 125 -5.53 -1.76 15.86
C ASP A 125 -6.36 -1.57 14.59
N GLU A 126 -5.70 -1.61 13.42
CA GLU A 126 -6.34 -1.30 12.14
C GLU A 126 -7.46 -2.27 11.79
N ARG A 127 -7.28 -3.55 12.09
CA ARG A 127 -8.26 -4.59 11.75
C ARG A 127 -9.61 -4.43 12.46
N ARG A 128 -9.66 -3.64 13.51
CA ARG A 128 -10.89 -3.31 14.21
C ARG A 128 -11.79 -2.40 13.39
N PHE A 129 -11.21 -1.51 12.59
CA PHE A 129 -11.93 -0.45 11.88
C PHE A 129 -11.95 -0.66 10.36
N PHE A 130 -10.97 -1.39 9.82
CA PHE A 130 -10.77 -1.53 8.37
C PHE A 130 -10.81 -2.99 7.93
N ALA A 131 -11.29 -3.20 6.71
CA ALA A 131 -11.18 -4.46 6.00
C ALA A 131 -9.86 -4.52 5.23
N ALA A 132 -9.30 -5.72 5.11
CA ALA A 132 -8.13 -5.96 4.27
C ALA A 132 -8.52 -5.99 2.79
N GLY A 133 -7.65 -5.44 1.94
CA GLY A 133 -7.68 -5.65 0.50
C GLY A 133 -7.36 -7.10 0.12
N ASP A 134 -7.67 -7.47 -1.11
CA ASP A 134 -7.49 -8.83 -1.64
C ASP A 134 -6.89 -8.84 -3.05
N VAL A 135 -6.54 -7.68 -3.59
CA VAL A 135 -5.98 -7.51 -4.93
C VAL A 135 -4.64 -6.79 -4.87
N LEU A 136 -3.63 -7.37 -5.51
CA LEU A 136 -2.31 -6.77 -5.68
C LEU A 136 -1.98 -6.71 -7.17
N ARG A 137 -1.76 -5.50 -7.71
CA ARG A 137 -1.46 -5.28 -9.13
C ARG A 137 -0.50 -4.12 -9.32
N SER A 138 0.41 -4.26 -10.25
CA SER A 138 1.10 -3.13 -10.84
C SER A 138 0.21 -2.42 -11.85
N VAL A 139 0.48 -1.16 -12.12
CA VAL A 139 -0.31 -0.35 -13.04
C VAL A 139 0.61 0.43 -13.99
N PRO A 140 0.36 0.39 -15.31
CA PRO A 140 1.05 1.25 -16.25
C PRO A 140 0.67 2.71 -15.97
N SER A 141 1.65 3.60 -16.01
CA SER A 141 1.44 5.04 -15.79
C SER A 141 1.70 5.85 -17.05
N ARG A 142 1.16 7.07 -17.11
CA ARG A 142 1.48 8.05 -18.15
C ARG A 142 2.98 8.38 -18.24
N LEU A 143 3.76 8.01 -17.25
CA LEU A 143 5.21 8.21 -17.21
C LEU A 143 5.97 7.24 -18.13
N GLY A 144 5.28 6.26 -18.71
CA GLY A 144 5.89 5.19 -19.50
C GLY A 144 6.63 4.15 -18.66
N ILE A 145 6.33 4.07 -17.37
CA ILE A 145 6.87 3.09 -16.41
C ILE A 145 5.74 2.47 -15.59
N GLY A 146 5.91 1.21 -15.20
CA GLY A 146 4.99 0.51 -14.31
C GLY A 146 5.16 0.96 -12.86
N LEU A 147 4.06 1.23 -12.17
CA LEU A 147 4.03 1.59 -10.76
C LEU A 147 3.46 0.43 -9.94
N GLY A 148 4.09 0.10 -8.83
CA GLY A 148 3.57 -0.81 -7.80
C GLY A 148 3.31 -0.02 -6.53
N ILE A 149 2.06 0.04 -6.07
CA ILE A 149 1.66 0.83 -4.90
C ILE A 149 1.33 -0.11 -3.76
N GLY A 150 1.85 0.18 -2.57
CA GLY A 150 1.50 -0.47 -1.33
C GLY A 150 1.41 0.53 -0.19
N VAL A 151 0.75 0.14 0.88
CA VAL A 151 0.47 0.99 2.03
C VAL A 151 1.17 0.43 3.27
N CYS A 152 2.16 1.15 3.75
CA CYS A 152 2.84 0.96 5.03
C CYS A 152 3.17 -0.52 5.34
N GLU A 153 2.37 -1.19 6.17
CA GLU A 153 2.55 -2.59 6.59
C GLU A 153 2.70 -3.57 5.43
N ASP A 154 2.14 -3.27 4.25
CA ASP A 154 2.29 -4.10 3.06
C ASP A 154 3.77 -4.39 2.75
N PHE A 155 4.64 -3.41 2.97
CA PHE A 155 6.09 -3.55 2.71
C PHE A 155 6.88 -4.21 3.86
N TRP A 156 6.25 -4.57 4.96
CA TRP A 156 6.82 -5.51 5.94
C TRP A 156 6.67 -6.98 5.49
N HIS A 157 5.86 -7.23 4.47
CA HIS A 157 5.64 -8.53 3.88
C HIS A 157 6.36 -8.65 2.54
N LEU A 158 7.42 -9.45 2.50
CA LEU A 158 8.33 -9.63 1.34
C LEU A 158 7.58 -9.92 0.03
N SER A 159 6.46 -10.64 0.09
CA SER A 159 5.66 -11.00 -1.08
C SER A 159 5.07 -9.80 -1.81
N VAL A 160 4.79 -8.69 -1.13
CA VAL A 160 4.14 -7.53 -1.78
C VAL A 160 5.08 -6.83 -2.76
N PRO A 161 6.26 -6.32 -2.39
CA PRO A 161 7.17 -5.70 -3.34
C PRO A 161 7.66 -6.69 -4.41
N GLN A 162 7.85 -7.97 -4.06
CA GLN A 162 8.25 -9.01 -5.02
C GLN A 162 7.18 -9.21 -6.10
N LEU A 163 5.92 -9.45 -5.71
CA LEU A 163 4.82 -9.67 -6.64
C LEU A 163 4.55 -8.44 -7.52
N LEU A 164 4.61 -7.23 -6.95
CA LEU A 164 4.47 -6.00 -7.73
C LEU A 164 5.57 -5.88 -8.79
N ALA A 165 6.82 -6.20 -8.47
CA ALA A 165 7.93 -6.14 -9.41
C ALA A 165 7.81 -7.21 -10.51
N LEU A 166 7.38 -8.43 -10.15
CA LEU A 166 7.11 -9.52 -11.09
C LEU A 166 5.93 -9.21 -12.01
N ASP A 167 4.92 -8.48 -11.51
CA ASP A 167 3.77 -7.99 -12.29
C ASP A 167 4.10 -6.76 -13.15
N GLY A 168 5.37 -6.32 -13.18
CA GLY A 168 5.88 -5.30 -14.09
C GLY A 168 6.15 -3.94 -13.47
N ALA A 169 6.05 -3.77 -12.16
CA ALA A 169 6.43 -2.51 -11.52
C ALA A 169 7.93 -2.23 -11.69
N GLN A 170 8.23 -1.01 -12.04
CA GLN A 170 9.58 -0.46 -12.19
C GLN A 170 9.87 0.60 -11.11
N VAL A 171 8.82 1.13 -10.52
CA VAL A 171 8.85 1.99 -9.34
C VAL A 171 7.88 1.42 -8.31
N LEU A 172 8.41 1.04 -7.16
CA LEU A 172 7.65 0.57 -6.01
C LEU A 172 7.40 1.77 -5.09
N ILE A 173 6.14 2.06 -4.81
CA ILE A 173 5.71 3.21 -4.01
C ILE A 173 5.13 2.69 -2.71
N ASN A 174 5.73 3.08 -1.58
CA ASN A 174 5.20 2.82 -0.26
C ASN A 174 4.76 4.13 0.40
N VAL A 175 3.46 4.31 0.54
CA VAL A 175 2.88 5.42 1.31
C VAL A 175 2.72 4.99 2.75
N SER A 176 3.20 5.80 3.71
CA SER A 176 3.39 5.33 5.10
C SER A 176 2.97 6.37 6.13
N SER A 177 2.45 5.88 7.26
CA SER A 177 2.28 6.59 8.52
C SER A 177 3.03 5.85 9.62
N SER A 178 4.34 5.72 9.42
CA SER A 178 5.20 4.98 10.34
C SER A 178 5.54 5.82 11.56
N PRO A 179 5.20 5.36 12.78
CA PRO A 179 5.53 6.08 14.01
C PRO A 179 6.99 5.91 14.40
N GLY A 180 7.50 6.89 15.14
CA GLY A 180 8.82 6.82 15.77
C GLY A 180 8.80 5.89 16.98
N ARG A 181 9.66 4.88 16.98
CA ARG A 181 9.85 3.92 18.08
C ARG A 181 11.32 3.65 18.31
N ASP A 182 11.60 3.06 19.47
CA ASP A 182 12.92 2.50 19.83
C ASP A 182 14.06 3.53 19.85
N LEU A 183 13.84 4.66 20.52
CA LEU A 183 14.88 5.65 20.80
C LEU A 183 15.99 5.09 21.72
N ALA A 184 15.72 3.99 22.42
CA ALA A 184 16.56 3.48 23.50
C ALA A 184 17.26 2.13 23.20
N ALA A 185 16.96 1.46 22.09
CA ALA A 185 17.33 0.06 21.90
C ALA A 185 18.72 -0.15 21.29
N THR A 186 19.37 0.87 20.75
CA THR A 186 20.72 0.73 20.16
C THR A 186 21.64 1.88 20.59
N ASN A 187 22.91 1.57 20.79
CA ASN A 187 23.99 2.56 20.96
C ASN A 187 24.24 3.40 19.69
N GLU A 188 23.42 3.23 18.66
CA GLU A 188 23.44 4.00 17.42
C GLU A 188 22.49 5.19 17.53
N VAL A 189 22.97 6.35 17.12
CA VAL A 189 22.20 7.59 17.07
C VAL A 189 21.11 7.44 16.00
N GLY A 190 19.87 7.17 16.39
CA GLY A 190 18.76 7.11 15.45
C GLY A 190 17.51 6.39 15.97
N LEU A 191 16.40 6.54 15.24
CA LEU A 191 15.16 5.81 15.47
C LEU A 191 15.31 4.38 14.93
N GLY A 192 15.10 3.36 15.79
CA GLY A 192 15.13 1.95 15.36
C GLY A 192 14.19 1.65 14.20
N THR A 193 12.98 2.23 14.23
CA THR A 193 11.99 2.12 13.14
C THR A 193 12.52 2.68 11.81
N ALA A 194 13.18 3.84 11.82
CA ALA A 194 13.75 4.43 10.62
C ALA A 194 14.85 3.56 10.01
N THR A 195 15.71 2.97 10.85
CA THR A 195 16.76 2.05 10.41
C THR A 195 16.17 0.80 9.75
N SER A 196 15.12 0.21 10.35
CA SER A 196 14.45 -0.95 9.78
C SER A 196 13.82 -0.62 8.42
N TRP A 197 13.11 0.49 8.30
CA TRP A 197 12.54 0.94 7.03
C TRP A 197 13.59 1.15 5.94
N ARG A 198 14.68 1.84 6.25
CA ARG A 198 15.78 2.05 5.31
C ARG A 198 16.38 0.74 4.83
N THR A 199 16.57 -0.22 5.73
CA THR A 199 17.09 -1.55 5.38
C THR A 199 16.13 -2.26 4.43
N LEU A 200 14.84 -2.32 4.75
CA LEU A 200 13.83 -2.98 3.91
C LEU A 200 13.74 -2.33 2.51
N MET A 201 13.58 -1.01 2.44
CA MET A 201 13.41 -0.30 1.17
C MET A 201 14.63 -0.47 0.26
N ARG A 202 15.85 -0.38 0.79
CA ARG A 202 17.09 -0.61 0.04
C ARG A 202 17.22 -2.04 -0.45
N THR A 203 16.87 -3.01 0.40
CA THR A 203 16.86 -4.43 0.02
C THR A 203 15.87 -4.69 -1.11
N TYR A 204 14.65 -4.15 -1.02
CA TYR A 204 13.67 -4.32 -2.11
C TYR A 204 14.13 -3.67 -3.39
N ALA A 205 14.66 -2.45 -3.35
CA ALA A 205 15.18 -1.78 -4.54
C ALA A 205 16.23 -2.63 -5.26
N GLN A 206 17.17 -3.22 -4.50
CA GLN A 206 18.25 -4.04 -5.05
C GLN A 206 17.74 -5.39 -5.58
N LEU A 207 16.90 -6.11 -4.83
CA LEU A 207 16.43 -7.43 -5.22
C LEU A 207 15.44 -7.39 -6.39
N THR A 208 14.61 -6.34 -6.47
CA THR A 208 13.65 -6.16 -7.56
C THR A 208 14.20 -5.32 -8.72
N THR A 209 15.42 -4.79 -8.58
CA THR A 209 16.04 -3.87 -9.56
C THR A 209 15.08 -2.76 -10.00
N SER A 210 14.37 -2.18 -9.03
CA SER A 210 13.35 -1.16 -9.20
C SER A 210 13.66 0.06 -8.34
N PHE A 211 13.21 1.26 -8.75
CA PHE A 211 13.20 2.38 -7.81
C PHE A 211 12.23 2.09 -6.68
N VAL A 212 12.57 2.55 -5.47
CA VAL A 212 11.65 2.54 -4.34
C VAL A 212 11.43 3.98 -3.88
N VAL A 213 10.17 4.36 -3.77
CA VAL A 213 9.69 5.64 -3.29
C VAL A 213 8.98 5.41 -1.97
N PHE A 214 9.61 5.80 -0.88
CA PHE A 214 9.03 5.74 0.47
C PHE A 214 8.59 7.14 0.87
N CYS A 215 7.29 7.35 1.06
CA CYS A 215 6.71 8.61 1.51
C CYS A 215 6.05 8.43 2.86
N ASN A 216 6.68 8.98 3.91
CA ASN A 216 6.19 8.89 5.28
C ASN A 216 5.70 10.25 5.76
N ARG A 217 4.64 10.26 6.58
CA ARG A 217 4.15 11.49 7.20
C ARG A 217 5.06 11.97 8.33
N VAL A 218 4.89 13.23 8.70
CA VAL A 218 5.38 13.84 9.95
C VAL A 218 4.24 14.27 10.83
N GLY A 219 4.55 14.85 11.99
CA GLY A 219 3.59 15.42 12.92
C GLY A 219 3.19 14.46 14.04
N VAL A 220 2.16 14.83 14.77
CA VAL A 220 1.67 14.11 15.94
C VAL A 220 0.15 13.94 15.82
N ASP A 221 -0.33 12.71 15.97
CA ASP A 221 -1.75 12.42 16.18
C ASP A 221 -1.89 11.89 17.61
N GLU A 222 -2.61 12.62 18.47
CA GLU A 222 -2.75 12.30 19.89
C GLU A 222 -1.37 12.14 20.59
N SER A 223 -0.98 10.90 20.91
CA SER A 223 0.30 10.57 21.56
C SER A 223 1.34 9.95 20.63
N ILE A 224 1.02 9.81 19.33
CA ILE A 224 1.89 9.16 18.35
C ILE A 224 2.62 10.20 17.53
N SER A 225 3.94 10.12 17.53
CA SER A 225 4.82 10.96 16.72
C SER A 225 5.26 10.21 15.46
N PHE A 226 5.17 10.88 14.31
CA PHE A 226 5.59 10.38 13.01
C PHE A 226 6.86 11.11 12.57
N TRP A 227 7.84 10.36 12.08
CA TRP A 227 9.21 10.83 11.94
C TRP A 227 9.58 11.36 10.55
N GLY A 228 8.75 11.16 9.51
CA GLY A 228 9.08 11.59 8.16
C GLY A 228 10.18 10.74 7.55
N GLY A 229 11.30 11.38 7.18
CA GLY A 229 12.46 10.70 6.61
C GLY A 229 12.14 9.96 5.32
N SER A 230 11.25 10.53 4.49
CA SER A 230 10.88 9.97 3.18
C SER A 230 12.11 9.82 2.30
N GLU A 231 12.18 8.74 1.50
CA GLU A 231 13.37 8.42 0.70
C GLU A 231 13.01 8.04 -0.74
N ILE A 232 13.93 8.31 -1.66
CA ILE A 232 13.95 7.70 -3.00
C ILE A 232 15.23 6.89 -3.13
N ILE A 233 15.08 5.63 -3.50
CA ILE A 233 16.16 4.65 -3.58
C ILE A 233 16.27 4.15 -5.01
N ALA A 234 17.50 4.14 -5.53
CA ALA A 234 17.81 3.64 -6.88
C ALA A 234 17.74 2.10 -6.95
N PRO A 235 17.62 1.52 -8.16
CA PRO A 235 17.56 0.08 -8.36
C PRO A 235 18.78 -0.71 -7.85
N ASN A 236 19.90 -0.04 -7.60
CA ASN A 236 21.10 -0.63 -6.98
C ASN A 236 21.09 -0.60 -5.44
N GLY A 237 19.99 -0.18 -4.82
CA GLY A 237 19.83 -0.07 -3.37
C GLY A 237 20.43 1.19 -2.73
N GLN A 238 20.99 2.12 -3.51
CA GLN A 238 21.51 3.38 -2.97
C GLN A 238 20.40 4.42 -2.83
N ALA A 239 20.35 5.11 -1.69
CA ALA A 239 19.45 6.25 -1.53
C ALA A 239 19.93 7.42 -2.42
N ILE A 240 19.04 7.88 -3.30
CA ILE A 240 19.27 9.09 -4.11
C ILE A 240 18.96 10.33 -3.28
N PHE A 241 17.92 10.23 -2.45
CA PHE A 241 17.44 11.31 -1.62
C PHE A 241 16.85 10.78 -0.32
N SER A 242 17.09 11.51 0.77
CA SER A 242 16.48 11.29 2.08
C SER A 242 16.01 12.63 2.63
N ALA A 243 14.71 12.74 2.92
CA ALA A 243 14.12 13.93 3.52
C ALA A 243 14.55 14.08 5.00
N PRO A 244 14.61 15.31 5.53
CA PRO A 244 14.83 15.54 6.96
C PRO A 244 13.78 14.83 7.82
N LEU A 245 14.18 14.48 9.04
CA LEU A 245 13.26 13.96 10.05
C LEU A 245 12.44 15.11 10.62
N TYR A 246 11.15 14.86 10.85
CA TYR A 246 10.19 15.75 11.51
C TYR A 246 9.84 17.05 10.77
N ASP A 247 10.44 17.35 9.63
CA ASP A 247 10.19 18.55 8.86
C ASP A 247 9.15 18.30 7.76
N GLU A 248 8.17 19.19 7.64
CA GLU A 248 7.26 19.18 6.48
C GLU A 248 7.97 19.71 5.23
N GLY A 249 7.63 19.16 4.07
CA GLY A 249 8.15 19.64 2.81
C GLY A 249 7.61 18.93 1.58
N LEU A 250 7.78 19.59 0.44
CA LEU A 250 7.62 19.01 -0.89
C LEU A 250 9.02 18.87 -1.50
N TYR A 251 9.54 17.66 -1.50
CA TYR A 251 10.91 17.37 -1.93
C TYR A 251 10.91 16.78 -3.34
N THR A 252 11.47 17.50 -4.28
CA THR A 252 11.48 17.12 -5.70
C THR A 252 12.83 16.51 -6.07
N VAL A 253 12.81 15.34 -6.72
CA VAL A 253 13.98 14.53 -7.06
C VAL A 253 13.87 14.02 -8.49
N ASP A 254 14.91 14.15 -9.27
CA ASP A 254 14.99 13.62 -10.63
C ASP A 254 15.55 12.20 -10.60
N ILE A 255 14.81 11.23 -11.18
CA ILE A 255 15.23 9.83 -11.31
C ILE A 255 15.54 9.50 -12.77
N PRO A 256 16.72 8.96 -13.09
CA PRO A 256 17.06 8.51 -14.43
C PRO A 256 16.49 7.12 -14.70
N THR A 257 15.40 7.02 -15.47
CA THR A 257 14.72 5.73 -15.72
C THR A 257 15.60 4.70 -16.44
N ALA A 258 16.65 5.14 -17.14
CA ALA A 258 17.65 4.27 -17.77
C ALA A 258 18.39 3.37 -16.74
N ASP A 259 18.42 3.76 -15.47
CA ASP A 259 19.05 2.99 -14.41
C ASP A 259 18.35 1.64 -14.20
N ILE A 260 17.04 1.57 -14.39
CA ILE A 260 16.26 0.32 -14.31
C ILE A 260 16.81 -0.69 -15.31
N ARG A 261 16.94 -0.29 -16.56
CA ARG A 261 17.48 -1.15 -17.62
C ARG A 261 18.92 -1.57 -17.32
N ARG A 262 19.74 -0.63 -16.86
CA ARG A 262 21.16 -0.91 -16.54
C ARG A 262 21.27 -1.97 -15.45
N GLU A 263 20.53 -1.79 -14.34
CA GLU A 263 20.58 -2.71 -13.22
C GLU A 263 19.96 -4.08 -13.56
N ARG A 264 18.86 -4.12 -14.32
CA ARG A 264 18.25 -5.40 -14.77
C ARG A 264 19.16 -6.20 -15.70
N ILE A 265 20.04 -5.54 -16.46
CA ILE A 265 21.06 -6.23 -17.29
C ILE A 265 22.20 -6.72 -16.39
N ALA A 266 22.67 -5.90 -15.46
CA ALA A 266 23.80 -6.23 -14.60
C ALA A 266 23.42 -7.30 -13.55
N LEU A 267 22.21 -7.26 -13.04
CA LEU A 267 21.67 -8.15 -12.01
C LEU A 267 20.28 -8.66 -12.44
N PRO A 268 20.20 -9.72 -13.27
CA PRO A 268 18.96 -10.15 -13.93
C PRO A 268 18.05 -11.01 -13.05
N LEU A 269 17.88 -10.67 -11.78
CA LEU A 269 17.14 -11.48 -10.79
C LEU A 269 15.69 -11.73 -11.20
N LEU A 270 14.95 -10.70 -11.70
CA LEU A 270 13.57 -10.87 -12.13
C LEU A 270 13.42 -11.76 -13.37
N ARG A 271 14.43 -11.75 -14.28
CA ARG A 271 14.43 -12.63 -15.44
C ARG A 271 14.64 -14.09 -15.05
N ASP A 272 15.51 -14.31 -14.05
CA ASP A 272 15.92 -15.64 -13.63
C ASP A 272 15.03 -16.21 -12.52
N GLU A 273 13.95 -15.46 -12.13
CA GLU A 273 13.01 -15.90 -11.12
C GLU A 273 12.19 -17.11 -11.60
N ARG A 274 12.03 -18.11 -10.74
CA ARG A 274 11.33 -19.36 -11.05
C ARG A 274 9.93 -19.37 -10.44
N LEU A 275 8.97 -18.72 -11.12
CA LEU A 275 7.60 -18.56 -10.63
C LEU A 275 6.89 -19.90 -10.40
N GLU A 276 7.12 -20.89 -11.28
CA GLU A 276 6.52 -22.24 -11.15
C GLU A 276 7.01 -22.94 -9.88
N LEU A 277 8.28 -22.75 -9.52
CA LEU A 277 8.82 -23.27 -8.26
C LEU A 277 8.13 -22.62 -7.08
N GLN A 278 7.96 -21.29 -7.09
CA GLN A 278 7.30 -20.57 -6.00
C GLN A 278 5.84 -21.02 -5.85
N VAL A 279 5.08 -21.08 -6.94
CA VAL A 279 3.67 -21.51 -6.91
C VAL A 279 3.57 -22.93 -6.36
N ARG A 280 4.39 -23.86 -6.83
CA ARG A 280 4.40 -25.26 -6.37
C ARG A 280 4.70 -25.36 -4.87
N GLU A 281 5.78 -24.70 -4.40
CA GLU A 281 6.18 -24.79 -2.99
C GLU A 281 5.19 -24.07 -2.06
N LEU A 282 4.65 -22.93 -2.47
CA LEU A 282 3.61 -22.23 -1.71
C LEU A 282 2.34 -23.10 -1.62
N SER A 283 1.91 -23.72 -2.73
CA SER A 283 0.76 -24.62 -2.75
C SER A 283 0.96 -25.82 -1.82
N ARG A 284 2.15 -26.44 -1.85
CA ARG A 284 2.51 -27.51 -0.92
C ARG A 284 2.43 -27.06 0.53
N ILE A 285 3.02 -25.91 0.88
CA ILE A 285 3.01 -25.37 2.24
C ILE A 285 1.58 -25.08 2.71
N VAL A 286 0.74 -24.50 1.84
CA VAL A 286 -0.67 -24.23 2.17
C VAL A 286 -1.43 -25.53 2.42
N ALA A 287 -1.27 -26.53 1.57
CA ALA A 287 -1.93 -27.84 1.72
C ALA A 287 -1.49 -28.54 3.03
N GLU A 288 -0.21 -28.59 3.33
CA GLU A 288 0.32 -29.19 4.58
C GLU A 288 -0.23 -28.47 5.82
N ARG A 289 -0.30 -27.14 5.82
CA ARG A 289 -0.85 -26.36 6.95
C ARG A 289 -2.35 -26.55 7.13
N SER A 290 -3.09 -26.80 6.05
CA SER A 290 -4.53 -27.06 6.10
C SER A 290 -4.90 -28.53 6.35
N GLY A 291 -3.92 -29.44 6.49
CA GLY A 291 -4.13 -30.88 6.65
C GLY A 291 -4.71 -31.57 5.40
N GLN A 292 -4.60 -30.93 4.24
CA GLN A 292 -5.02 -31.50 2.96
C GLN A 292 -3.89 -32.35 2.36
N ALA A 293 -4.24 -33.44 1.68
CA ALA A 293 -3.25 -34.20 0.91
C ALA A 293 -2.71 -33.34 -0.23
N VAL A 294 -1.39 -33.25 -0.34
CA VAL A 294 -0.74 -32.54 -1.46
C VAL A 294 -0.84 -33.40 -2.70
N ASP A 295 -1.49 -32.92 -3.75
CA ASP A 295 -1.33 -33.52 -5.09
C ASP A 295 0.02 -33.08 -5.64
N THR A 296 1.03 -33.93 -5.41
CA THR A 296 2.42 -33.69 -5.87
C THR A 296 2.58 -33.85 -7.39
N ASN A 297 1.52 -34.31 -8.09
CA ASN A 297 1.50 -34.54 -9.53
C ASN A 297 0.76 -33.44 -10.31
N ALA A 298 0.44 -32.30 -9.72
CA ALA A 298 0.00 -31.16 -10.52
C ALA A 298 1.15 -30.79 -11.47
N ASP A 299 1.03 -31.29 -12.70
CA ASP A 299 1.97 -31.04 -13.80
C ASP A 299 1.83 -29.56 -14.22
N PHE A 300 2.59 -28.69 -13.56
CA PHE A 300 2.81 -27.33 -14.02
C PHE A 300 3.77 -27.45 -15.22
N GLY A 301 3.18 -27.67 -16.40
CA GLY A 301 3.75 -27.99 -17.68
C GLY A 301 5.22 -27.68 -17.89
N ALA A 302 5.91 -28.55 -18.61
CA ALA A 302 7.30 -28.37 -19.03
C ALA A 302 7.54 -26.93 -19.51
N GLU A 303 8.67 -26.37 -19.09
CA GLU A 303 9.10 -25.01 -19.42
C GLU A 303 8.77 -24.67 -20.88
N PRO A 304 7.92 -23.65 -21.17
CA PRO A 304 7.89 -23.12 -22.51
C PRO A 304 9.25 -22.44 -22.69
N GLY A 305 10.10 -23.05 -23.52
CA GLY A 305 11.34 -22.42 -23.93
C GLY A 305 11.02 -21.03 -24.46
N PHE A 306 11.52 -20.02 -23.79
CA PHE A 306 11.46 -18.61 -24.22
C PHE A 306 12.38 -18.50 -25.44
N ASP A 307 11.85 -18.86 -26.63
CA ASP A 307 12.49 -18.60 -27.90
C ASP A 307 12.23 -17.15 -28.29
N LEU A 308 13.00 -16.25 -27.71
CA LEU A 308 13.08 -14.87 -28.16
C LEU A 308 13.83 -14.85 -29.48
N ARG A 309 13.13 -15.01 -30.59
CA ARG A 309 13.69 -14.71 -31.90
C ARG A 309 13.99 -13.20 -31.95
N PRO A 310 15.24 -12.81 -32.33
CA PRO A 310 15.55 -11.40 -32.51
C PRO A 310 14.80 -10.90 -33.75
N GLY A 311 13.86 -9.98 -33.55
CA GLY A 311 13.22 -9.24 -34.64
C GLY A 311 11.71 -9.08 -34.64
N GLU A 312 10.96 -9.60 -33.66
CA GLU A 312 9.53 -9.26 -33.53
C GLU A 312 9.31 -8.23 -32.47
N GLU A 313 8.94 -7.00 -32.89
CA GLU A 313 8.37 -5.99 -32.02
C GLU A 313 7.07 -6.56 -31.43
N ALA A 314 7.05 -6.82 -30.12
CA ALA A 314 5.86 -7.23 -29.40
C ALA A 314 4.86 -6.06 -29.41
N SER A 315 3.94 -6.07 -30.37
CA SER A 315 2.72 -5.28 -30.29
C SER A 315 1.85 -5.91 -29.21
N LEU A 316 1.85 -5.31 -28.04
CA LEU A 316 0.91 -5.61 -26.96
C LEU A 316 -0.51 -5.35 -27.48
N PRO A 317 -1.43 -6.32 -27.40
CA PRO A 317 -2.82 -6.07 -27.71
C PRO A 317 -3.42 -5.19 -26.61
N ILE A 318 -3.63 -3.92 -26.92
CA ILE A 318 -4.47 -3.04 -26.13
C ILE A 318 -5.92 -3.47 -26.37
N GLY A 319 -6.43 -4.28 -25.47
CA GLY A 319 -7.81 -4.73 -25.47
C GLY A 319 -8.35 -4.79 -24.05
N PHE A 320 -8.77 -3.65 -23.50
CA PHE A 320 -9.57 -3.62 -22.29
C PHE A 320 -11.02 -4.03 -22.64
N GLY A 321 -11.29 -5.33 -22.57
CA GLY A 321 -12.64 -5.85 -22.47
C GLY A 321 -13.00 -6.03 -21.02
N VAL A 322 -13.85 -5.18 -20.50
CA VAL A 322 -14.58 -5.42 -19.24
C VAL A 322 -15.49 -6.62 -19.50
N HIS A 323 -15.08 -7.80 -19.09
CA HIS A 323 -15.95 -8.97 -19.03
C HIS A 323 -16.46 -9.14 -17.60
N ASP A 324 -17.61 -8.51 -17.33
CA ASP A 324 -18.53 -8.90 -16.28
C ASP A 324 -18.99 -10.34 -16.55
N LYS A 325 -18.34 -11.32 -15.91
CA LYS A 325 -18.91 -12.65 -15.73
C LYS A 325 -19.37 -12.76 -14.28
N PRO A 326 -20.66 -13.07 -14.04
CA PRO A 326 -21.15 -13.22 -12.68
C PRO A 326 -20.47 -14.41 -12.01
N VAL A 327 -19.91 -14.15 -10.83
CA VAL A 327 -19.36 -15.18 -9.94
C VAL A 327 -20.48 -16.15 -9.55
N PRO A 328 -20.33 -17.47 -9.74
CA PRO A 328 -21.34 -18.43 -9.33
C PRO A 328 -21.50 -18.41 -7.80
N ARG A 329 -22.74 -18.24 -7.34
CA ARG A 329 -23.09 -18.30 -5.93
C ARG A 329 -22.73 -19.66 -5.33
N PRO A 330 -22.14 -19.73 -4.13
CA PRO A 330 -21.91 -21.00 -3.47
C PRO A 330 -23.24 -21.68 -3.16
N LYS A 331 -23.34 -22.97 -3.47
CA LYS A 331 -24.51 -23.79 -3.16
C LYS A 331 -24.66 -23.90 -1.64
N THR A 332 -25.80 -23.49 -1.12
CA THR A 332 -26.21 -23.63 0.28
C THR A 332 -26.13 -25.11 0.70
N PRO A 333 -25.44 -25.45 1.78
CA PRO A 333 -25.50 -26.83 2.28
C PRO A 333 -26.88 -27.12 2.84
N ALA A 334 -27.37 -28.34 2.59
CA ALA A 334 -28.65 -28.84 3.03
C ALA A 334 -28.74 -28.83 4.58
N LYS A 335 -29.90 -28.42 5.10
CA LYS A 335 -30.23 -28.44 6.51
C LYS A 335 -30.09 -29.85 7.06
N ALA A 336 -29.12 -30.06 7.95
CA ALA A 336 -29.16 -31.21 8.87
C ALA A 336 -30.02 -30.81 10.07
N THR A 337 -31.13 -31.51 10.25
CA THR A 337 -31.99 -31.41 11.42
C THR A 337 -31.42 -32.29 12.51
N ASP A 338 -30.75 -31.69 13.51
CA ASP A 338 -30.42 -32.37 14.77
C ASP A 338 -31.34 -31.86 15.89
N PRO A 339 -32.09 -32.70 16.59
CA PRO A 339 -33.14 -32.29 17.56
C PRO A 339 -32.65 -32.02 18.98
N ALA A 340 -31.36 -31.86 19.26
CA ALA A 340 -30.79 -31.89 20.62
C ALA A 340 -30.25 -30.58 21.18
N LEU A 341 -30.68 -29.40 20.72
CA LEU A 341 -30.26 -28.12 21.34
C LEU A 341 -31.46 -27.21 21.55
N ARG A 342 -32.18 -27.39 22.65
CA ARG A 342 -33.07 -26.35 23.21
C ARG A 342 -32.25 -25.42 24.12
N PRO A 343 -32.43 -24.08 24.01
CA PRO A 343 -31.77 -23.13 24.91
C PRO A 343 -32.43 -23.20 26.29
N LYS A 344 -31.59 -23.19 27.34
CA LYS A 344 -32.03 -23.04 28.74
C LYS A 344 -32.40 -21.57 28.97
N GLU A 345 -33.57 -21.38 29.63
CA GLU A 345 -34.04 -20.07 30.11
C GLU A 345 -33.06 -19.42 31.11
N PRO A 346 -32.93 -18.07 31.13
CA PRO A 346 -32.08 -17.40 32.07
C PRO A 346 -32.69 -17.37 33.46
N ALA A 347 -31.88 -17.67 34.49
CA ALA A 347 -32.24 -17.59 35.91
C ALA A 347 -32.44 -16.14 36.34
N GLU A 348 -33.47 -15.93 37.18
CA GLU A 348 -33.84 -14.67 37.81
C GLU A 348 -32.67 -13.99 38.55
N ALA A 349 -32.51 -12.69 38.32
CA ALA A 349 -31.55 -11.84 39.01
C ALA A 349 -31.95 -11.60 40.46
N ALA A 350 -31.08 -11.98 41.39
CA ALA A 350 -31.19 -11.67 42.81
C ALA A 350 -30.88 -10.16 43.06
N THR A 351 -31.77 -9.52 43.78
CA THR A 351 -31.70 -8.14 44.25
C THR A 351 -30.58 -7.97 45.30
N PRO A 352 -29.69 -6.97 45.24
CA PRO A 352 -28.71 -6.70 46.29
C PRO A 352 -29.33 -5.96 47.48
N PRO A 353 -28.83 -6.20 48.71
CA PRO A 353 -29.39 -5.56 49.92
C PRO A 353 -28.95 -4.07 50.04
N ALA A 354 -29.87 -3.31 50.67
CA ALA A 354 -29.73 -1.88 50.94
C ALA A 354 -28.55 -1.57 51.89
N ARG A 355 -27.74 -0.59 51.51
CA ARG A 355 -26.72 0.03 52.40
C ARG A 355 -27.41 0.96 53.37
N THR A 356 -27.31 0.66 54.65
CA THR A 356 -27.62 1.52 55.76
C THR A 356 -26.58 2.68 55.80
N ALA A 357 -27.12 3.89 55.84
CA ALA A 357 -26.34 5.09 56.13
C ALA A 357 -25.99 5.10 57.63
N ASP A 358 -24.70 5.19 57.94
CA ASP A 358 -24.23 5.53 59.27
C ASP A 358 -23.76 6.99 59.29
N ARG A 359 -24.42 7.79 60.16
CA ARG A 359 -24.01 9.15 60.52
C ARG A 359 -23.28 9.03 61.85
N GLY A 360 -22.15 9.68 61.97
CA GLY A 360 -21.55 9.81 63.26
C GLY A 360 -20.18 10.46 63.27
N THR A 361 -20.18 11.74 63.59
CA THR A 361 -19.20 12.64 64.22
C THR A 361 -17.86 12.87 63.55
#